data_524005f170b6914114411d134fd7c170
#
_entry.id   524005f170b6914114411d134fd7c170
#
_cell.length_a   1.000
_cell.length_b   1.000
_cell.length_c   1.000
_cell.angle_alpha   90.00
_cell.angle_beta   90.00
_cell.angle_gamma   90.00
#
_symmetry.space_group_name_H-M   'P 1'
#
loop_
_entity.id
_entity.type
_entity.pdbx_description
1 polymer ?
#
loop_
_entity_poly.entity_id
_entity_poly.type
_entity_poly.pdbx_seq_one_letter_code
_entity_poly.pdbx_strand_id
1 'polypeptide(L)'
;MKSKHDVRVQQSRRRFLADTALGAAGLGLGAAGMESAQARTKWEKMIKGLQTVTTDVLIVGSGAAGTAAAIEARRSGASVLVIEKMGSLGGSSIISRGALAVPRSPMQRAMGIDDSPEHFADDLMSSAYCGHPGRIECLALEALPTFEWLTNEIGVRWVMDAVGSEIEQSVPRSAIVAGDGAAALMMPLLDRARTLDAEFEVNEKLLHLITRETYDGVAVTGAVVENTRTGLRRCINVRRGVVLAAGGFAADAPFRQRYNQRLSEHVGTATQPGSTSEVLREAARIGAWLVHLQYITCIPDANPVEKGWGTSWQFSRWCAGAQGLWVERQTGRRFVNEMSSTAERTNGVFDVLNADRDVVAIADARAVRHPGSMVFTASDVELLVSRGFVQKYETLALLAQACGIPLSNLKVEVELYNRAITAAREGRTHGGGALVLCAASCEGFNVQRRIGN
;
A
#
# COMPACT_ATOMS: atom_id res chain seq x y z
N MET A 1 -31.52 13.25 19.69
CA MET A 1 -31.29 14.10 18.49
C MET A 1 -30.00 13.59 17.85
N LYS A 2 -30.05 13.03 16.63
CA LYS A 2 -28.83 12.62 15.91
C LYS A 2 -27.98 13.85 15.63
N SER A 3 -26.66 13.77 15.85
CA SER A 3 -25.78 14.90 15.65
C SER A 3 -25.74 15.32 14.16
N LYS A 4 -25.40 16.58 13.88
CA LYS A 4 -25.21 17.03 12.48
C LYS A 4 -24.16 16.20 11.74
N HIS A 5 -23.23 15.58 12.48
CA HIS A 5 -22.21 14.69 11.97
C HIS A 5 -22.82 13.36 11.48
N ASP A 6 -23.72 12.73 12.29
CA ASP A 6 -24.41 11.48 11.90
C ASP A 6 -25.26 11.65 10.63
N VAL A 7 -25.84 12.82 10.44
CA VAL A 7 -26.65 13.12 9.25
C VAL A 7 -25.77 13.28 8.01
N ARG A 8 -24.60 13.95 8.12
CA ARG A 8 -23.65 14.10 7.02
C ARG A 8 -23.05 12.76 6.59
N VAL A 9 -22.63 11.95 7.55
CA VAL A 9 -22.07 10.60 7.28
C VAL A 9 -23.13 9.71 6.61
N GLN A 10 -24.38 9.73 7.07
CA GLN A 10 -25.47 9.00 6.41
C GLN A 10 -25.79 9.54 5.01
N GLN A 11 -25.68 10.85 4.79
CA GLN A 11 -25.87 11.45 3.46
C GLN A 11 -24.68 11.11 2.52
N SER A 12 -23.46 11.12 3.00
CA SER A 12 -22.27 10.69 2.25
C SER A 12 -22.35 9.21 1.85
N ARG A 13 -22.75 8.33 2.79
CA ARG A 13 -23.01 6.91 2.53
C ARG A 13 -24.13 6.67 1.52
N ARG A 14 -25.20 7.46 1.59
CA ARG A 14 -26.32 7.40 0.60
C ARG A 14 -25.91 7.92 -0.77
N ARG A 15 -25.12 9.00 -0.85
CA ARG A 15 -24.53 9.47 -2.11
C ARG A 15 -23.58 8.44 -2.71
N PHE A 16 -22.69 7.85 -1.90
CA PHE A 16 -21.81 6.77 -2.34
C PHE A 16 -22.59 5.60 -2.98
N LEU A 17 -23.72 5.19 -2.38
CA LEU A 17 -24.55 4.13 -2.92
C LEU A 17 -25.35 4.58 -4.16
N ALA A 18 -25.74 5.85 -4.24
CA ALA A 18 -26.46 6.42 -5.40
C ALA A 18 -25.52 6.65 -6.60
N ASP A 19 -24.29 7.16 -6.36
CA ASP A 19 -23.33 7.42 -7.42
C ASP A 19 -22.76 6.12 -8.00
N THR A 20 -22.68 5.04 -7.20
CA THR A 20 -22.40 3.69 -7.71
C THR A 20 -23.52 3.15 -8.61
N ALA A 21 -24.75 3.58 -8.42
CA ALA A 21 -25.90 3.20 -9.27
C ALA A 21 -26.00 4.06 -10.56
N LEU A 22 -25.60 5.33 -10.53
CA LEU A 22 -25.66 6.27 -11.66
C LEU A 22 -24.46 6.19 -12.60
N GLY A 23 -23.31 5.68 -12.15
CA GLY A 23 -22.12 5.41 -12.99
C GLY A 23 -22.32 4.25 -13.99
N ALA A 24 -23.46 3.57 -13.93
CA ALA A 24 -23.81 2.43 -14.78
C ALA A 24 -24.21 2.79 -16.24
N ALA A 25 -24.32 4.08 -16.57
CA ALA A 25 -24.84 4.52 -17.88
C ALA A 25 -23.75 4.98 -18.90
N GLY A 26 -22.47 4.79 -18.63
CA GLY A 26 -21.35 5.30 -19.43
C GLY A 26 -20.39 4.23 -19.98
N LEU A 27 -20.62 3.84 -21.22
CA LEU A 27 -19.71 3.23 -22.18
C LEU A 27 -19.24 1.77 -22.00
N GLY A 28 -19.93 0.90 -22.69
CA GLY A 28 -19.59 -0.31 -23.41
C GLY A 28 -18.17 -0.88 -23.34
N LEU A 29 -17.94 -1.69 -22.30
CA LEU A 29 -17.03 -2.85 -22.33
C LEU A 29 -17.70 -4.02 -21.60
N GLY A 30 -18.94 -4.26 -21.88
CA GLY A 30 -19.78 -5.32 -21.31
C GLY A 30 -19.64 -6.68 -21.99
N ALA A 31 -18.44 -7.07 -22.43
CA ALA A 31 -18.26 -8.38 -23.07
C ALA A 31 -17.21 -9.27 -22.38
N ALA A 32 -16.71 -8.92 -21.23
CA ALA A 32 -15.78 -9.76 -20.49
C ALA A 32 -16.44 -10.26 -19.20
N GLY A 33 -17.18 -11.37 -19.26
CA GLY A 33 -17.57 -12.01 -18.03
C GLY A 33 -18.82 -12.88 -18.00
N MET A 34 -19.58 -13.01 -19.05
CA MET A 34 -20.64 -14.03 -19.04
C MET A 34 -20.01 -15.41 -19.17
N GLU A 35 -20.07 -16.19 -18.10
CA GLU A 35 -19.65 -17.58 -18.09
C GLU A 35 -20.40 -18.37 -19.18
N SER A 36 -19.68 -19.12 -20.01
CA SER A 36 -20.33 -19.96 -21.03
C SER A 36 -21.22 -20.99 -20.32
N ALA A 37 -22.34 -21.38 -20.97
CA ALA A 37 -23.24 -22.40 -20.44
C ALA A 37 -22.50 -23.71 -20.11
N GLN A 38 -21.44 -24.03 -20.84
CA GLN A 38 -20.59 -25.19 -20.60
C GLN A 38 -19.77 -25.06 -19.30
N ALA A 39 -19.23 -23.87 -19.00
CA ALA A 39 -18.50 -23.63 -17.76
C ALA A 39 -19.45 -23.70 -16.55
N ARG A 40 -20.64 -23.11 -16.66
CA ARG A 40 -21.71 -23.20 -15.64
C ARG A 40 -22.08 -24.64 -15.34
N THR A 41 -22.32 -25.47 -16.38
CA THR A 41 -22.63 -26.89 -16.22
C THR A 41 -21.48 -27.68 -15.57
N LYS A 42 -20.24 -27.33 -15.86
CA LYS A 42 -19.06 -27.96 -15.23
C LYS A 42 -19.02 -27.70 -13.74
N TRP A 43 -19.24 -26.46 -13.30
CA TRP A 43 -19.27 -26.08 -11.88
C TRP A 43 -20.44 -26.73 -11.16
N GLU A 44 -21.66 -26.72 -11.73
CA GLU A 44 -22.83 -27.35 -11.17
C GLU A 44 -22.64 -28.86 -10.92
N LYS A 45 -22.01 -29.59 -11.87
CA LYS A 45 -21.67 -31.01 -11.69
C LYS A 45 -20.66 -31.23 -10.57
N MET A 46 -19.64 -30.36 -10.47
CA MET A 46 -18.61 -30.47 -9.44
C MET A 46 -19.18 -30.20 -8.04
N ILE A 47 -20.03 -29.20 -7.88
CA ILE A 47 -20.64 -28.79 -6.62
C ILE A 47 -21.46 -29.93 -5.99
N LYS A 48 -22.19 -30.72 -6.79
CA LYS A 48 -23.06 -31.80 -6.30
C LYS A 48 -22.38 -32.89 -5.47
N GLY A 49 -21.06 -33.05 -5.56
CA GLY A 49 -20.29 -34.04 -4.85
C GLY A 49 -19.43 -33.52 -3.71
N LEU A 50 -19.45 -32.19 -3.47
CA LEU A 50 -18.58 -31.57 -2.48
C LEU A 50 -19.20 -31.53 -1.08
N GLN A 51 -18.34 -31.72 -0.07
CA GLN A 51 -18.72 -31.42 1.31
C GLN A 51 -19.16 -29.96 1.43
N THR A 52 -20.20 -29.69 2.20
CA THR A 52 -20.78 -28.37 2.33
C THR A 52 -20.82 -27.92 3.79
N VAL A 53 -20.34 -26.72 4.06
CA VAL A 53 -20.49 -25.99 5.32
C VAL A 53 -21.39 -24.80 5.10
N THR A 54 -21.98 -24.23 6.16
CA THR A 54 -22.90 -23.10 6.04
C THR A 54 -22.55 -22.02 7.06
N THR A 55 -22.52 -20.77 6.59
CA THR A 55 -22.34 -19.57 7.42
C THR A 55 -23.32 -18.47 7.02
N ASP A 56 -23.50 -17.44 7.85
CA ASP A 56 -24.28 -16.26 7.44
C ASP A 56 -23.48 -15.38 6.51
N VAL A 57 -22.21 -15.08 6.88
CA VAL A 57 -21.32 -14.23 6.13
C VAL A 57 -20.00 -14.95 5.87
N LEU A 58 -19.62 -15.09 4.60
CA LEU A 58 -18.31 -15.51 4.20
C LEU A 58 -17.43 -14.28 3.92
N ILE A 59 -16.23 -14.27 4.47
CA ILE A 59 -15.25 -13.20 4.22
C ILE A 59 -14.03 -13.81 3.54
N VAL A 60 -13.64 -13.25 2.40
CA VAL A 60 -12.50 -13.71 1.61
C VAL A 60 -11.32 -12.78 1.82
N GLY A 61 -10.34 -13.22 2.60
CA GLY A 61 -9.14 -12.49 2.97
C GLY A 61 -9.15 -12.00 4.42
N SER A 62 -8.05 -12.23 5.13
CA SER A 62 -7.86 -11.95 6.56
C SER A 62 -7.06 -10.66 6.87
N GLY A 63 -6.88 -9.79 5.87
CA GLY A 63 -6.27 -8.47 6.07
C GLY A 63 -7.14 -7.54 6.93
N ALA A 64 -6.73 -6.29 7.12
CA ALA A 64 -7.43 -5.31 7.97
C ALA A 64 -8.92 -5.18 7.59
N ALA A 65 -9.23 -5.08 6.30
CA ALA A 65 -10.61 -4.94 5.82
C ALA A 65 -11.46 -6.18 6.16
N GLY A 66 -10.94 -7.39 5.91
CA GLY A 66 -11.67 -8.62 6.20
C GLY A 66 -11.84 -8.85 7.69
N THR A 67 -10.84 -8.57 8.50
CA THR A 67 -10.91 -8.69 9.96
C THR A 67 -11.89 -7.68 10.55
N ALA A 68 -11.87 -6.42 10.09
CA ALA A 68 -12.86 -5.42 10.51
C ALA A 68 -14.30 -5.83 10.12
N ALA A 69 -14.49 -6.34 8.89
CA ALA A 69 -15.79 -6.86 8.45
C ALA A 69 -16.26 -8.04 9.31
N ALA A 70 -15.34 -8.93 9.74
CA ALA A 70 -15.65 -10.04 10.62
C ALA A 70 -16.16 -9.55 12.00
N ILE A 71 -15.48 -8.56 12.58
CA ILE A 71 -15.88 -7.94 13.84
C ILE A 71 -17.31 -7.38 13.73
N GLU A 72 -17.58 -6.56 12.72
CA GLU A 72 -18.89 -5.91 12.56
C GLU A 72 -20.01 -6.90 12.22
N ALA A 73 -19.73 -7.92 11.41
CA ALA A 73 -20.71 -8.97 11.13
C ALA A 73 -21.03 -9.79 12.39
N ARG A 74 -20.05 -10.13 13.21
CA ARG A 74 -20.25 -10.81 14.49
C ARG A 74 -21.04 -9.95 15.49
N ARG A 75 -20.73 -8.67 15.58
CA ARG A 75 -21.49 -7.71 16.41
C ARG A 75 -22.96 -7.62 15.99
N SER A 76 -23.24 -7.83 14.72
CA SER A 76 -24.62 -7.89 14.18
C SER A 76 -25.28 -9.26 14.37
N GLY A 77 -24.69 -10.18 15.11
CA GLY A 77 -25.22 -11.51 15.42
C GLY A 77 -25.12 -12.54 14.28
N ALA A 78 -24.36 -12.25 13.22
CA ALA A 78 -24.17 -13.20 12.12
C ALA A 78 -23.12 -14.26 12.47
N SER A 79 -23.27 -15.50 12.02
CA SER A 79 -22.17 -16.46 11.95
C SER A 79 -21.20 -16.03 10.84
N VAL A 80 -19.88 -16.09 11.12
CA VAL A 80 -18.86 -15.57 10.21
C VAL A 80 -17.77 -16.61 10.01
N LEU A 81 -17.46 -16.89 8.74
CA LEU A 81 -16.28 -17.66 8.33
C LEU A 81 -15.37 -16.75 7.49
N VAL A 82 -14.13 -16.60 7.93
CA VAL A 82 -13.08 -15.91 7.19
C VAL A 82 -12.16 -16.94 6.56
N ILE A 83 -12.01 -16.93 5.25
CA ILE A 83 -11.04 -17.76 4.55
C ILE A 83 -9.82 -16.96 4.13
N GLU A 84 -8.65 -17.56 4.31
CA GLU A 84 -7.36 -17.00 3.92
C GLU A 84 -6.59 -17.99 3.05
N LYS A 85 -6.14 -17.56 1.89
CA LYS A 85 -5.43 -18.40 0.92
C LYS A 85 -4.02 -18.79 1.40
N MET A 86 -3.38 -17.91 2.18
CA MET A 86 -2.05 -18.17 2.73
C MET A 86 -2.13 -19.03 4.01
N GLY A 87 -0.98 -19.56 4.45
CA GLY A 87 -0.88 -20.31 5.70
C GLY A 87 -0.86 -19.45 6.97
N SER A 88 -0.97 -18.13 6.84
CA SER A 88 -0.98 -17.17 7.95
C SER A 88 -2.00 -16.07 7.73
N LEU A 89 -2.56 -15.55 8.82
CA LEU A 89 -3.52 -14.45 8.81
C LEU A 89 -2.84 -13.09 8.71
N GLY A 90 -3.61 -12.06 8.31
CA GLY A 90 -3.21 -10.67 8.32
C GLY A 90 -2.90 -10.08 6.95
N GLY A 91 -2.72 -10.89 5.92
CA GLY A 91 -2.49 -10.45 4.54
C GLY A 91 -1.33 -9.45 4.42
N SER A 92 -1.41 -8.54 3.46
CA SER A 92 -0.43 -7.45 3.32
C SER A 92 -0.51 -6.41 4.46
N SER A 93 -1.61 -6.38 5.21
CA SER A 93 -1.78 -5.44 6.32
C SER A 93 -0.78 -5.71 7.44
N ILE A 94 -0.52 -6.99 7.80
CA ILE A 94 0.38 -7.33 8.91
C ILE A 94 1.86 -7.08 8.62
N ILE A 95 2.23 -6.98 7.34
CA ILE A 95 3.61 -6.68 6.91
C ILE A 95 3.78 -5.20 6.53
N SER A 96 2.77 -4.37 6.72
CA SER A 96 2.82 -2.93 6.50
C SER A 96 3.59 -2.22 7.63
N ARG A 97 3.70 -0.90 7.56
CA ARG A 97 4.34 -0.11 8.62
C ARG A 97 3.41 0.18 9.80
N GLY A 98 2.11 -0.08 9.69
CA GLY A 98 1.13 0.18 10.72
C GLY A 98 0.87 1.67 10.96
N ALA A 99 1.00 2.50 9.94
CA ALA A 99 0.64 3.92 10.01
C ALA A 99 -0.77 4.16 9.43
N LEU A 100 -1.50 5.07 10.04
CA LEU A 100 -2.85 5.47 9.61
C LEU A 100 -2.90 7.00 9.45
N ALA A 101 -3.27 7.49 8.29
CA ALA A 101 -3.47 8.93 8.08
C ALA A 101 -4.76 9.38 8.76
N VAL A 102 -4.64 10.28 9.75
CA VAL A 102 -5.76 10.71 10.60
C VAL A 102 -5.74 12.22 10.77
N PRO A 103 -6.55 12.96 9.99
CA PRO A 103 -6.72 14.39 10.19
C PRO A 103 -7.39 14.66 11.55
N ARG A 104 -6.99 15.73 12.22
CA ARG A 104 -7.46 16.11 13.56
C ARG A 104 -7.21 15.06 14.64
N SER A 105 -6.14 14.27 14.49
CA SER A 105 -5.76 13.30 15.53
C SER A 105 -5.42 13.99 16.85
N PRO A 106 -5.52 13.29 18.00
CA PRO A 106 -5.07 13.84 19.28
C PRO A 106 -3.62 14.30 19.25
N MET A 107 -2.75 13.58 18.53
CA MET A 107 -1.34 13.93 18.37
C MET A 107 -1.14 15.23 17.60
N GLN A 108 -1.86 15.43 16.47
CA GLN A 108 -1.84 16.69 15.73
C GLN A 108 -2.27 17.87 16.61
N ARG A 109 -3.38 17.71 17.34
CA ARG A 109 -3.85 18.76 18.28
C ARG A 109 -2.82 19.09 19.34
N ALA A 110 -2.15 18.09 19.93
CA ALA A 110 -1.10 18.30 20.93
C ALA A 110 0.11 19.03 20.36
N MET A 111 0.41 18.86 19.08
CA MET A 111 1.52 19.52 18.37
C MET A 111 1.14 20.85 17.68
N GLY A 112 -0.12 21.29 17.81
CA GLY A 112 -0.59 22.52 17.16
C GLY A 112 -0.67 22.41 15.64
N ILE A 113 -0.80 21.21 15.09
CA ILE A 113 -0.96 20.97 13.64
C ILE A 113 -2.43 21.14 13.29
N ASP A 114 -2.74 22.15 12.47
CA ASP A 114 -4.08 22.34 11.93
C ASP A 114 -4.29 21.49 10.70
N ASP A 115 -5.35 20.68 10.72
CA ASP A 115 -5.70 19.73 9.65
C ASP A 115 -7.21 19.47 9.65
N SER A 116 -7.72 18.99 8.53
CA SER A 116 -9.13 18.67 8.39
C SER A 116 -9.36 17.50 7.42
N PRO A 117 -10.54 16.83 7.50
CA PRO A 117 -10.92 15.85 6.49
C PRO A 117 -10.92 16.40 5.07
N GLU A 118 -11.34 17.67 4.88
CA GLU A 118 -11.34 18.34 3.59
C GLU A 118 -9.92 18.52 3.07
N HIS A 119 -9.00 19.00 3.92
CA HIS A 119 -7.58 19.15 3.59
C HIS A 119 -6.92 17.80 3.24
N PHE A 120 -7.28 16.75 3.98
CA PHE A 120 -6.83 15.39 3.66
C PHE A 120 -7.39 14.89 2.31
N ALA A 121 -8.66 15.17 2.02
CA ALA A 121 -9.26 14.82 0.73
C ALA A 121 -8.59 15.56 -0.44
N ASP A 122 -8.25 16.84 -0.26
CA ASP A 122 -7.53 17.65 -1.26
C ASP A 122 -6.13 17.10 -1.54
N ASP A 123 -5.37 16.69 -0.51
CA ASP A 123 -4.08 16.01 -0.68
C ASP A 123 -4.22 14.71 -1.48
N LEU A 124 -5.22 13.89 -1.15
CA LEU A 124 -5.46 12.63 -1.86
C LEU A 124 -5.87 12.86 -3.32
N MET A 125 -6.69 13.88 -3.60
CA MET A 125 -7.08 14.22 -4.97
C MET A 125 -5.92 14.75 -5.79
N SER A 126 -5.06 15.57 -5.20
CA SER A 126 -3.91 16.16 -5.89
C SER A 126 -2.80 15.14 -6.17
N SER A 127 -2.60 14.16 -5.28
CA SER A 127 -1.54 13.16 -5.41
C SER A 127 -1.93 11.95 -6.28
N ALA A 128 -3.23 11.66 -6.40
CA ALA A 128 -3.70 10.42 -7.00
C ALA A 128 -3.93 10.48 -8.52
N TYR A 129 -3.85 11.63 -9.18
CA TYR A 129 -4.17 11.87 -10.60
C TYR A 129 -5.56 11.35 -11.05
N CYS A 130 -6.13 10.38 -10.33
CA CYS A 130 -7.44 9.80 -10.57
C CYS A 130 -7.97 9.19 -9.26
N GLY A 131 -8.84 9.87 -8.62
CA GLY A 131 -9.55 9.38 -7.44
C GLY A 131 -11.06 9.44 -7.68
N HIS A 132 -11.83 8.58 -7.03
CA HIS A 132 -13.27 8.73 -6.98
C HIS A 132 -13.61 9.69 -5.83
N PRO A 133 -14.08 10.92 -6.10
CA PRO A 133 -14.23 11.96 -5.07
C PRO A 133 -15.01 11.49 -3.84
N GLY A 134 -16.18 10.82 -4.05
CA GLY A 134 -17.00 10.35 -2.94
C GLY A 134 -16.33 9.25 -2.08
N ARG A 135 -15.41 8.46 -2.63
CA ARG A 135 -14.63 7.48 -1.84
C ARG A 135 -13.55 8.16 -1.03
N ILE A 136 -12.90 9.16 -1.63
CA ILE A 136 -11.88 9.98 -0.95
C ILE A 136 -12.49 10.76 0.19
N GLU A 137 -13.63 11.41 -0.05
CA GLU A 137 -14.39 12.12 0.99
C GLU A 137 -14.79 11.17 2.14
N CYS A 138 -15.32 9.99 1.81
CA CYS A 138 -15.69 8.97 2.79
C CYS A 138 -14.46 8.53 3.62
N LEU A 139 -13.33 8.25 2.97
CA LEU A 139 -12.08 7.88 3.66
C LEU A 139 -11.61 8.97 4.61
N ALA A 140 -11.62 10.23 4.16
CA ALA A 140 -11.16 11.36 4.96
C ALA A 140 -12.06 11.62 6.18
N LEU A 141 -13.37 11.50 6.01
CA LEU A 141 -14.37 11.68 7.10
C LEU A 141 -14.32 10.53 8.11
N GLU A 142 -14.11 9.31 7.66
CA GLU A 142 -14.11 8.11 8.53
C GLU A 142 -12.72 7.83 9.16
N ALA A 143 -11.68 8.59 8.82
CA ALA A 143 -10.33 8.34 9.32
C ALA A 143 -10.22 8.52 10.85
N LEU A 144 -10.73 9.62 11.40
CA LEU A 144 -10.73 9.86 12.85
C LEU A 144 -11.67 8.90 13.60
N PRO A 145 -12.93 8.67 13.19
CA PRO A 145 -13.78 7.64 13.80
C PRO A 145 -13.15 6.23 13.78
N THR A 146 -12.46 5.86 12.70
CA THR A 146 -11.74 4.58 12.63
C THR A 146 -10.58 4.52 13.62
N PHE A 147 -9.81 5.60 13.74
CA PHE A 147 -8.74 5.71 14.74
C PHE A 147 -9.29 5.56 16.17
N GLU A 148 -10.41 6.23 16.47
CA GLU A 148 -11.07 6.16 17.78
C GLU A 148 -11.59 4.75 18.08
N TRP A 149 -12.19 4.08 17.10
CA TRP A 149 -12.60 2.69 17.21
C TRP A 149 -11.42 1.74 17.45
N LEU A 150 -10.33 1.88 16.68
CA LEU A 150 -9.11 1.10 16.87
C LEU A 150 -8.51 1.30 18.26
N THR A 151 -8.57 2.53 18.78
CA THR A 151 -8.03 2.87 20.10
C THR A 151 -8.91 2.33 21.23
N ASN A 152 -10.19 2.65 21.21
CA ASN A 152 -11.08 2.46 22.33
C ASN A 152 -11.73 1.07 22.41
N GLU A 153 -11.99 0.46 21.24
CA GLU A 153 -12.69 -0.82 21.18
C GLU A 153 -11.76 -1.99 20.85
N ILE A 154 -10.73 -1.75 20.03
CA ILE A 154 -9.78 -2.78 19.63
C ILE A 154 -8.56 -2.82 20.55
N GLY A 155 -8.20 -1.67 21.14
CA GLY A 155 -7.08 -1.56 22.09
C GLY A 155 -5.72 -1.33 21.40
N VAL A 156 -5.71 -0.80 20.16
CA VAL A 156 -4.48 -0.39 19.48
C VAL A 156 -3.84 0.78 20.21
N ARG A 157 -2.55 0.70 20.47
CA ARG A 157 -1.76 1.76 21.08
C ARG A 157 -0.98 2.55 20.05
N TRP A 158 -0.85 3.83 20.25
CA TRP A 158 -0.20 4.77 19.33
C TRP A 158 0.98 5.48 19.99
N VAL A 159 1.93 5.92 19.16
CA VAL A 159 2.97 6.87 19.55
C VAL A 159 2.30 8.24 19.69
N MET A 160 2.19 8.76 20.93
CA MET A 160 1.39 9.95 21.20
C MET A 160 2.15 11.26 21.09
N ASP A 161 3.47 11.22 21.08
CA ASP A 161 4.40 12.35 21.03
C ASP A 161 5.02 12.57 19.63
N ALA A 162 4.48 11.89 18.62
CA ALA A 162 4.95 11.99 17.25
C ALA A 162 3.81 11.85 16.23
N VAL A 163 3.93 12.58 15.12
CA VAL A 163 3.09 12.44 13.92
C VAL A 163 3.98 12.26 12.71
N GLY A 164 3.81 11.17 11.98
CA GLY A 164 4.54 10.91 10.75
C GLY A 164 4.06 11.80 9.59
N SER A 165 4.95 12.06 8.64
CA SER A 165 4.63 12.76 7.38
C SER A 165 5.06 11.91 6.21
N GLU A 166 4.23 11.85 5.17
CA GLU A 166 4.56 11.26 3.88
C GLU A 166 4.70 12.38 2.84
N ILE A 167 5.38 12.11 1.72
CA ILE A 167 5.72 13.13 0.72
C ILE A 167 4.48 13.82 0.15
N GLU A 168 3.41 13.06 -0.04
CA GLU A 168 2.16 13.54 -0.62
C GLU A 168 1.21 14.20 0.41
N GLN A 169 1.65 14.37 1.65
CA GLN A 169 0.89 15.04 2.69
C GLN A 169 1.35 16.50 2.85
N SER A 170 0.45 17.44 2.74
CA SER A 170 0.73 18.87 2.95
C SER A 170 1.03 19.20 4.42
N VAL A 171 0.50 18.38 5.36
CA VAL A 171 0.80 18.46 6.79
C VAL A 171 1.02 17.05 7.36
N PRO A 172 1.85 16.89 8.41
CA PRO A 172 2.01 15.62 9.10
C PRO A 172 0.68 15.12 9.67
N ARG A 173 0.23 13.89 9.28
CA ARG A 173 -1.04 13.33 9.76
C ARG A 173 -1.00 11.83 10.02
N SER A 174 0.15 11.18 9.86
CA SER A 174 0.25 9.73 10.04
C SER A 174 0.39 9.37 11.51
N ALA A 175 -0.67 8.81 12.11
CA ALA A 175 -0.62 8.16 13.40
C ALA A 175 0.22 6.88 13.30
N ILE A 176 1.22 6.74 14.16
CA ILE A 176 2.16 5.62 14.17
C ILE A 176 1.77 4.66 15.29
N VAL A 177 1.62 3.38 14.97
CA VAL A 177 1.33 2.34 15.97
C VAL A 177 2.53 2.15 16.89
N ALA A 178 2.30 2.09 18.21
CA ALA A 178 3.34 1.79 19.18
C ALA A 178 3.62 0.28 19.22
N GLY A 179 4.89 -0.11 19.02
CA GLY A 179 5.35 -1.50 19.03
C GLY A 179 5.86 -1.97 17.66
N ASP A 180 5.76 -3.27 17.41
CA ASP A 180 6.36 -3.92 16.23
C ASP A 180 5.54 -3.71 14.95
N GLY A 181 5.54 -2.49 14.46
CA GLY A 181 4.93 -2.13 13.17
C GLY A 181 3.46 -2.56 13.07
N ALA A 182 3.05 -3.01 11.90
CA ALA A 182 1.65 -3.38 11.66
C ALA A 182 1.17 -4.64 12.40
N ALA A 183 2.05 -5.45 12.95
CA ALA A 183 1.65 -6.55 13.83
C ALA A 183 0.93 -6.01 15.08
N ALA A 184 1.40 -4.88 15.64
CA ALA A 184 0.77 -4.20 16.77
C ALA A 184 -0.62 -3.61 16.44
N LEU A 185 -0.95 -3.41 15.14
CA LEU A 185 -2.29 -3.07 14.67
C LEU A 185 -3.14 -4.34 14.43
N MET A 186 -2.57 -5.32 13.74
CA MET A 186 -3.34 -6.45 13.23
C MET A 186 -3.65 -7.50 14.29
N MET A 187 -2.74 -7.73 15.24
CA MET A 187 -2.96 -8.75 16.29
C MET A 187 -4.17 -8.43 17.17
N PRO A 188 -4.33 -7.19 17.71
CA PRO A 188 -5.54 -6.83 18.45
C PRO A 188 -6.83 -6.97 17.63
N LEU A 189 -6.79 -6.63 16.33
CA LEU A 189 -7.95 -6.81 15.43
C LEU A 189 -8.33 -8.30 15.29
N LEU A 190 -7.35 -9.17 15.01
CA LEU A 190 -7.56 -10.60 14.88
C LEU A 190 -8.07 -11.22 16.19
N ASP A 191 -7.50 -10.82 17.31
CA ASP A 191 -7.91 -11.31 18.64
C ASP A 191 -9.32 -10.83 18.98
N ARG A 192 -9.67 -9.59 18.65
CA ARG A 192 -11.04 -9.10 18.83
C ARG A 192 -12.06 -9.88 17.99
N ALA A 193 -11.75 -10.16 16.73
CA ALA A 193 -12.62 -10.96 15.87
C ALA A 193 -12.83 -12.38 16.44
N ARG A 194 -11.77 -13.03 16.94
CA ARG A 194 -11.84 -14.34 17.58
C ARG A 194 -12.64 -14.32 18.88
N THR A 195 -12.46 -13.27 19.71
CA THR A 195 -13.24 -13.09 20.95
C THR A 195 -14.73 -12.95 20.68
N LEU A 196 -15.11 -12.54 19.48
CA LEU A 196 -16.48 -12.48 19.00
C LEU A 196 -16.92 -13.73 18.25
N ASP A 197 -16.17 -14.83 18.35
CA ASP A 197 -16.41 -16.13 17.71
C ASP A 197 -16.43 -16.07 16.18
N ALA A 198 -15.62 -15.21 15.55
CA ALA A 198 -15.36 -15.31 14.12
C ALA A 198 -14.42 -16.49 13.83
N GLU A 199 -14.82 -17.37 12.94
CA GLU A 199 -14.02 -18.51 12.51
C GLU A 199 -13.04 -18.10 11.43
N PHE A 200 -11.77 -18.56 11.53
CA PHE A 200 -10.71 -18.29 10.55
C PHE A 200 -10.13 -19.61 10.05
N GLU A 201 -10.11 -19.76 8.73
CA GLU A 201 -9.48 -20.90 8.07
C GLU A 201 -8.39 -20.44 7.12
N VAL A 202 -7.19 -20.95 7.30
CA VAL A 202 -6.02 -20.66 6.45
C VAL A 202 -5.83 -21.75 5.39
N ASN A 203 -5.05 -21.44 4.36
CA ASN A 203 -4.85 -22.28 3.17
C ASN A 203 -6.15 -22.54 2.38
N GLU A 204 -7.15 -21.69 2.52
CA GLU A 204 -8.44 -21.80 1.83
C GLU A 204 -8.57 -20.72 0.75
N LYS A 205 -8.46 -21.16 -0.50
CA LYS A 205 -8.50 -20.28 -1.69
C LYS A 205 -9.90 -20.28 -2.29
N LEU A 206 -10.46 -19.09 -2.51
CA LEU A 206 -11.68 -18.95 -3.31
C LEU A 206 -11.41 -19.36 -4.76
N LEU A 207 -12.19 -20.32 -5.27
CA LEU A 207 -12.16 -20.73 -6.67
C LEU A 207 -13.33 -20.15 -7.48
N HIS A 208 -14.53 -20.16 -6.89
CA HIS A 208 -15.74 -19.83 -7.62
C HIS A 208 -16.83 -19.31 -6.66
N LEU A 209 -17.53 -18.24 -7.08
CA LEU A 209 -18.71 -17.73 -6.39
C LEU A 209 -19.96 -18.40 -6.97
N ILE A 210 -20.72 -19.08 -6.12
CA ILE A 210 -21.98 -19.72 -6.48
C ILE A 210 -23.05 -18.64 -6.54
N THR A 211 -23.73 -18.53 -7.66
CA THR A 211 -24.71 -17.49 -7.91
C THR A 211 -26.07 -18.06 -8.25
N ARG A 212 -27.11 -17.31 -7.99
CA ARG A 212 -28.48 -17.55 -8.39
C ARG A 212 -29.03 -16.30 -9.07
N GLU A 213 -29.71 -16.47 -10.18
CA GLU A 213 -30.43 -15.40 -10.84
C GLU A 213 -31.62 -14.97 -9.97
N THR A 214 -31.84 -13.68 -9.87
CA THR A 214 -32.95 -13.04 -9.15
C THR A 214 -33.60 -12.00 -10.07
N TYR A 215 -34.77 -11.49 -9.69
CA TYR A 215 -35.44 -10.44 -10.46
C TYR A 215 -34.57 -9.17 -10.61
N ASP A 216 -33.78 -8.83 -9.57
CA ASP A 216 -32.96 -7.63 -9.53
C ASP A 216 -31.49 -7.89 -9.96
N GLY A 217 -31.19 -9.05 -10.58
CA GLY A 217 -29.85 -9.39 -11.04
C GLY A 217 -29.34 -10.72 -10.51
N VAL A 218 -28.11 -10.74 -9.97
CA VAL A 218 -27.44 -11.95 -9.51
C VAL A 218 -27.18 -11.89 -8.00
N ALA A 219 -27.66 -12.89 -7.28
CA ALA A 219 -27.35 -13.09 -5.86
C ALA A 219 -26.25 -14.12 -5.68
N VAL A 220 -25.24 -13.82 -4.85
CA VAL A 220 -24.21 -14.77 -4.42
C VAL A 220 -24.77 -15.58 -3.26
N THR A 221 -24.85 -16.89 -3.42
CA THR A 221 -25.42 -17.83 -2.44
C THR A 221 -24.39 -18.74 -1.79
N GLY A 222 -23.14 -18.70 -2.26
CA GLY A 222 -22.07 -19.50 -1.73
C GLY A 222 -20.75 -19.35 -2.47
N ALA A 223 -19.82 -20.20 -2.13
CA ALA A 223 -18.51 -20.27 -2.77
C ALA A 223 -17.99 -21.73 -2.83
N VAL A 224 -17.19 -22.00 -3.86
CA VAL A 224 -16.31 -23.17 -3.90
C VAL A 224 -14.93 -22.72 -3.48
N VAL A 225 -14.35 -23.39 -2.52
CA VAL A 225 -12.99 -23.15 -2.03
C VAL A 225 -12.13 -24.38 -2.20
N GLU A 226 -10.82 -24.16 -2.28
CA GLU A 226 -9.81 -25.21 -2.39
C GLU A 226 -8.75 -25.02 -1.31
N ASN A 227 -8.48 -26.08 -0.57
CA ASN A 227 -7.36 -26.06 0.35
C ASN A 227 -6.05 -26.11 -0.45
N THR A 228 -5.24 -25.08 -0.33
CA THR A 228 -4.00 -24.88 -1.13
C THR A 228 -2.90 -25.92 -0.84
N ARG A 229 -2.98 -26.61 0.30
CA ARG A 229 -2.02 -27.66 0.69
C ARG A 229 -2.42 -29.04 0.22
N THR A 230 -3.72 -29.35 0.27
CA THR A 230 -4.23 -30.70 -0.03
C THR A 230 -4.91 -30.82 -1.39
N GLY A 231 -5.30 -29.68 -1.99
CA GLY A 231 -6.10 -29.64 -3.22
C GLY A 231 -7.57 -30.04 -3.01
N LEU A 232 -7.98 -30.34 -1.78
CA LEU A 232 -9.37 -30.69 -1.48
C LEU A 232 -10.29 -29.49 -1.68
N ARG A 233 -11.44 -29.75 -2.29
CA ARG A 233 -12.47 -28.73 -2.55
C ARG A 233 -13.69 -28.99 -1.70
N ARG A 234 -14.37 -27.91 -1.31
CA ARG A 234 -15.65 -27.92 -0.61
C ARG A 234 -16.50 -26.73 -1.00
N CYS A 235 -17.78 -26.80 -0.68
CA CYS A 235 -18.73 -25.70 -0.82
C CYS A 235 -18.94 -24.99 0.51
N ILE A 236 -19.14 -23.68 0.44
CA ILE A 236 -19.60 -22.86 1.55
C ILE A 236 -20.91 -22.24 1.13
N ASN A 237 -22.02 -22.62 1.78
CA ASN A 237 -23.32 -21.95 1.61
C ASN A 237 -23.34 -20.67 2.44
N VAL A 238 -23.85 -19.60 1.87
CA VAL A 238 -23.88 -18.28 2.50
C VAL A 238 -25.32 -17.79 2.55
N ARG A 239 -25.81 -17.44 3.74
CA ARG A 239 -27.20 -17.04 3.93
C ARG A 239 -27.43 -15.56 3.70
N ARG A 240 -26.45 -14.69 4.04
CA ARG A 240 -26.59 -13.22 4.00
C ARG A 240 -25.72 -12.57 2.94
N GLY A 241 -24.45 -13.00 2.78
CA GLY A 241 -23.57 -12.41 1.77
C GLY A 241 -22.12 -12.80 1.87
N VAL A 242 -21.36 -12.42 0.85
CA VAL A 242 -19.91 -12.61 0.77
C VAL A 242 -19.23 -11.24 0.77
N VAL A 243 -18.23 -11.07 1.62
CA VAL A 243 -17.35 -9.89 1.63
C VAL A 243 -16.03 -10.27 0.95
N LEU A 244 -15.73 -9.60 -0.16
CA LEU A 244 -14.45 -9.77 -0.87
C LEU A 244 -13.44 -8.77 -0.32
N ALA A 245 -12.51 -9.24 0.51
CA ALA A 245 -11.48 -8.46 1.18
C ALA A 245 -10.06 -8.98 0.85
N ALA A 246 -9.88 -9.56 -0.34
CA ALA A 246 -8.66 -10.27 -0.75
C ALA A 246 -7.47 -9.36 -1.10
N GLY A 247 -7.62 -8.05 -0.98
CA GLY A 247 -6.58 -7.06 -1.31
C GLY A 247 -6.39 -6.85 -2.80
N GLY A 248 -5.19 -6.43 -3.19
CA GLY A 248 -4.83 -6.13 -4.58
C GLY A 248 -4.19 -7.31 -5.31
N PHE A 249 -3.58 -7.01 -6.46
CA PHE A 249 -3.01 -8.02 -7.36
C PHE A 249 -1.50 -7.80 -7.66
N ALA A 250 -0.79 -7.09 -6.81
CA ALA A 250 0.61 -6.72 -7.08
C ALA A 250 1.57 -7.92 -7.20
N ALA A 251 1.23 -9.07 -6.61
CA ALA A 251 1.99 -10.32 -6.74
C ALA A 251 1.66 -11.11 -8.02
N ASP A 252 0.64 -10.73 -8.79
CA ASP A 252 0.26 -11.37 -10.05
C ASP A 252 0.97 -10.66 -11.22
N ALA A 253 2.23 -11.00 -11.47
CA ALA A 253 3.02 -10.37 -12.52
C ALA A 253 2.36 -10.45 -13.92
N PRO A 254 1.85 -11.61 -14.38
CA PRO A 254 1.13 -11.68 -15.65
C PRO A 254 -0.11 -10.80 -15.72
N PHE A 255 -0.82 -10.62 -14.61
CA PHE A 255 -2.01 -9.78 -14.59
C PHE A 255 -1.66 -8.29 -14.57
N ARG A 256 -0.72 -7.85 -13.70
CA ARG A 256 -0.30 -6.45 -13.63
C ARG A 256 0.36 -5.97 -14.94
N GLN A 257 1.10 -6.85 -15.61
CA GLN A 257 1.78 -6.54 -16.89
C GLN A 257 0.78 -6.22 -18.03
N ARG A 258 -0.45 -6.75 -17.98
CA ARG A 258 -1.50 -6.39 -18.94
C ARG A 258 -1.89 -4.91 -18.88
N TYR A 259 -1.76 -4.30 -17.72
CA TYR A 259 -2.12 -2.90 -17.47
C TYR A 259 -0.93 -1.96 -17.49
N ASN A 260 0.27 -2.47 -17.17
CA ASN A 260 1.52 -1.73 -17.25
C ASN A 260 2.66 -2.69 -17.64
N GLN A 261 3.06 -2.63 -18.91
CA GLN A 261 4.07 -3.53 -19.47
C GLN A 261 5.43 -3.46 -18.79
N ARG A 262 5.75 -2.34 -18.12
CA ARG A 262 6.98 -2.17 -17.33
C ARG A 262 7.01 -3.05 -16.08
N LEU A 263 5.85 -3.55 -15.61
CA LEU A 263 5.71 -4.32 -14.38
C LEU A 263 5.79 -5.83 -14.64
N SER A 264 6.88 -6.26 -15.29
CA SER A 264 7.18 -7.67 -15.54
C SER A 264 7.48 -8.45 -14.25
N GLU A 265 7.76 -9.75 -14.38
CA GLU A 265 8.17 -10.61 -13.27
C GLU A 265 9.50 -10.18 -12.60
N HIS A 266 10.35 -9.42 -13.34
CA HIS A 266 11.60 -8.87 -12.81
C HIS A 266 11.38 -7.71 -11.83
N VAL A 267 10.19 -7.11 -11.83
CA VAL A 267 9.82 -6.09 -10.84
C VAL A 267 9.24 -6.77 -9.60
N GLY A 268 9.94 -6.68 -8.49
CA GLY A 268 9.51 -7.24 -7.21
C GLY A 268 8.16 -6.67 -6.72
N THR A 269 7.62 -7.27 -5.68
CA THR A 269 6.44 -6.76 -4.98
C THR A 269 6.69 -6.69 -3.49
N ALA A 270 6.14 -5.66 -2.85
CA ALA A 270 6.16 -5.49 -1.39
C ALA A 270 4.94 -6.10 -0.70
N THR A 271 4.03 -6.71 -1.46
CA THR A 271 2.81 -7.32 -0.90
C THR A 271 3.03 -8.78 -0.55
N GLN A 272 2.09 -9.35 0.20
CA GLN A 272 2.02 -10.79 0.41
C GLN A 272 1.97 -11.54 -0.93
N PRO A 273 2.64 -12.72 -1.05
CA PRO A 273 2.57 -13.54 -2.26
C PRO A 273 1.15 -13.92 -2.67
N GLY A 274 0.24 -13.95 -1.70
CA GLY A 274 -1.18 -14.18 -1.93
C GLY A 274 -1.95 -13.02 -2.61
N SER A 275 -1.37 -11.85 -2.80
CA SER A 275 -2.02 -10.69 -3.43
C SER A 275 -2.09 -10.84 -4.95
N THR A 276 -2.95 -11.73 -5.43
CA THR A 276 -3.12 -12.10 -6.83
C THR A 276 -4.56 -11.84 -7.32
N SER A 277 -4.77 -11.88 -8.63
CA SER A 277 -5.98 -11.37 -9.29
C SER A 277 -7.20 -12.30 -9.26
N GLU A 278 -7.11 -13.50 -8.68
CA GLU A 278 -8.17 -14.51 -8.80
C GLU A 278 -9.53 -14.00 -8.31
N VAL A 279 -9.57 -13.37 -7.14
CA VAL A 279 -10.81 -12.84 -6.57
C VAL A 279 -11.38 -11.70 -7.40
N LEU A 280 -10.53 -10.81 -7.93
CA LEU A 280 -10.95 -9.76 -8.85
C LEU A 280 -11.57 -10.32 -10.13
N ARG A 281 -10.93 -11.33 -10.72
CA ARG A 281 -11.46 -11.99 -11.93
C ARG A 281 -12.77 -12.72 -11.66
N GLU A 282 -12.88 -13.36 -10.49
CA GLU A 282 -14.11 -14.03 -10.11
C GLU A 282 -15.24 -13.04 -9.83
N ALA A 283 -14.94 -11.91 -9.19
CA ALA A 283 -15.91 -10.82 -9.02
C ALA A 283 -16.38 -10.26 -10.36
N ALA A 284 -15.47 -10.03 -11.31
CA ALA A 284 -15.80 -9.58 -12.66
C ALA A 284 -16.68 -10.57 -13.41
N ARG A 285 -16.45 -11.89 -13.24
CA ARG A 285 -17.26 -12.94 -13.86
C ARG A 285 -18.74 -12.84 -13.50
N ILE A 286 -19.04 -12.42 -12.27
CA ILE A 286 -20.42 -12.25 -11.80
C ILE A 286 -20.95 -10.82 -11.98
N GLY A 287 -20.26 -9.97 -12.70
CA GLY A 287 -20.71 -8.63 -13.09
C GLY A 287 -20.18 -7.48 -12.22
N ALA A 288 -19.21 -7.71 -11.34
CA ALA A 288 -18.58 -6.62 -10.61
C ALA A 288 -17.73 -5.74 -11.54
N TRP A 289 -17.77 -4.44 -11.31
CA TRP A 289 -16.95 -3.49 -12.06
C TRP A 289 -15.52 -3.47 -11.55
N LEU A 290 -14.58 -3.58 -12.48
CA LEU A 290 -13.17 -3.39 -12.24
C LEU A 290 -12.79 -1.98 -12.70
N VAL A 291 -12.24 -1.19 -11.78
CA VAL A 291 -11.82 0.18 -12.04
C VAL A 291 -10.36 0.39 -11.70
N HIS A 292 -9.71 1.33 -12.39
CA HIS A 292 -8.37 1.81 -12.07
C HIS A 292 -7.26 0.74 -12.09
N LEU A 293 -7.42 -0.35 -12.85
CA LEU A 293 -6.45 -1.44 -12.91
C LEU A 293 -5.09 -1.02 -13.50
N GLN A 294 -5.06 0.05 -14.28
CA GLN A 294 -3.84 0.63 -14.86
C GLN A 294 -3.04 1.48 -13.86
N TYR A 295 -3.66 1.90 -12.75
CA TYR A 295 -3.00 2.72 -11.73
C TYR A 295 -2.42 1.82 -10.63
N ILE A 296 -1.23 1.31 -10.89
CA ILE A 296 -0.52 0.43 -9.98
C ILE A 296 0.57 1.25 -9.30
N THR A 297 0.44 1.42 -7.99
CA THR A 297 1.43 2.15 -7.19
C THR A 297 2.74 1.36 -7.11
N CYS A 298 3.81 1.99 -7.53
CA CYS A 298 5.17 1.48 -7.38
C CYS A 298 5.95 2.40 -6.46
N ILE A 299 6.76 1.83 -5.58
CA ILE A 299 7.64 2.56 -4.67
C ILE A 299 9.08 2.26 -5.08
N PRO A 300 9.83 3.27 -5.56
CA PRO A 300 11.12 3.05 -6.21
C PRO A 300 12.29 2.90 -5.23
N ASP A 301 12.03 2.90 -3.94
CA ASP A 301 13.04 2.95 -2.89
C ASP A 301 13.63 1.57 -2.52
N ALA A 302 13.00 0.46 -2.93
CA ALA A 302 13.37 -0.88 -2.50
C ALA A 302 14.70 -1.35 -3.12
N ASN A 303 15.49 -2.09 -2.33
CA ASN A 303 16.70 -2.77 -2.81
C ASN A 303 16.34 -4.16 -3.35
N PRO A 304 16.63 -4.49 -4.62
CA PRO A 304 16.27 -5.78 -5.21
C PRO A 304 16.98 -6.98 -4.56
N VAL A 305 18.06 -6.78 -3.82
CA VAL A 305 18.75 -7.84 -3.06
C VAL A 305 17.92 -8.29 -1.85
N GLU A 306 17.14 -7.36 -1.27
CA GLU A 306 16.19 -7.68 -0.22
C GLU A 306 14.86 -8.07 -0.88
N LYS A 307 14.43 -9.30 -0.71
CA LYS A 307 13.12 -9.73 -1.21
C LYS A 307 11.99 -8.98 -0.51
N GLY A 308 10.99 -8.56 -1.27
CA GLY A 308 9.87 -7.75 -0.78
C GLY A 308 10.26 -6.30 -0.54
N TRP A 309 9.79 -5.72 0.57
CA TRP A 309 10.17 -4.36 0.97
C TRP A 309 11.60 -4.26 1.48
N GLY A 310 12.07 -5.29 2.18
CA GLY A 310 13.31 -5.22 2.91
C GLY A 310 13.30 -4.12 3.98
N THR A 311 14.48 -3.69 4.38
CA THR A 311 14.68 -2.59 5.34
C THR A 311 15.49 -1.44 4.75
N SER A 312 16.28 -1.68 3.72
CA SER A 312 17.18 -0.69 3.12
C SER A 312 16.46 0.39 2.30
N TRP A 313 15.19 0.20 1.94
CA TRP A 313 14.35 1.25 1.35
C TRP A 313 14.30 2.52 2.23
N GLN A 314 14.42 2.36 3.54
CA GLN A 314 14.45 3.48 4.48
C GLN A 314 15.68 4.35 4.29
N PHE A 315 16.84 3.76 3.98
CA PHE A 315 18.03 4.52 3.62
C PHE A 315 17.81 5.30 2.30
N SER A 316 17.28 4.65 1.27
CA SER A 316 16.99 5.32 -0.01
C SER A 316 16.06 6.52 0.17
N ARG A 317 15.05 6.39 1.03
CA ARG A 317 14.05 7.43 1.27
C ARG A 317 14.53 8.50 2.25
N TRP A 318 14.98 8.11 3.44
CA TRP A 318 15.17 9.03 4.56
C TRP A 318 16.59 9.61 4.65
N CYS A 319 17.57 8.93 4.09
CA CYS A 319 18.93 9.48 3.98
C CYS A 319 19.17 10.05 2.58
N ALA A 320 19.13 9.22 1.55
CA ALA A 320 19.47 9.64 0.21
C ALA A 320 18.36 10.48 -0.46
N GLY A 321 17.10 10.10 -0.32
CA GLY A 321 15.98 10.85 -0.88
C GLY A 321 15.79 12.20 -0.19
N ALA A 322 15.73 12.21 1.13
CA ALA A 322 15.47 13.42 1.90
C ALA A 322 16.68 14.38 1.97
N GLN A 323 17.91 13.87 1.90
CA GLN A 323 19.12 14.67 2.20
C GLN A 323 20.34 14.30 1.34
N GLY A 324 20.14 13.63 0.21
CA GLY A 324 21.21 13.15 -0.66
C GLY A 324 20.84 13.19 -2.14
N LEU A 325 21.36 12.22 -2.90
CA LEU A 325 21.20 12.19 -4.36
C LEU A 325 20.84 10.80 -4.85
N TRP A 326 19.98 10.74 -5.87
CA TRP A 326 19.80 9.57 -6.71
C TRP A 326 20.45 9.81 -8.06
N VAL A 327 21.46 9.02 -8.40
CA VAL A 327 22.19 9.16 -9.63
C VAL A 327 22.11 7.91 -10.48
N GLU A 328 22.12 8.09 -11.78
CA GLU A 328 22.33 7.03 -12.74
C GLU A 328 23.80 6.59 -12.69
N ARG A 329 24.03 5.29 -12.47
CA ARG A 329 25.38 4.75 -12.24
C ARG A 329 26.31 5.00 -13.42
N GLN A 330 25.85 4.78 -14.64
CA GLN A 330 26.67 4.84 -15.85
C GLN A 330 27.08 6.26 -16.25
N THR A 331 26.25 7.24 -15.92
CA THR A 331 26.53 8.65 -16.27
C THR A 331 26.99 9.47 -15.08
N GLY A 332 26.72 9.04 -13.86
CA GLY A 332 26.98 9.82 -12.64
C GLY A 332 26.08 11.06 -12.52
N ARG A 333 25.01 11.14 -13.30
CA ARG A 333 24.09 12.26 -13.30
C ARG A 333 22.84 11.98 -12.49
N ARG A 334 22.35 13.00 -11.83
CA ARG A 334 21.04 13.03 -11.17
C ARG A 334 19.94 13.00 -12.23
N PHE A 335 18.90 12.21 -12.05
CA PHE A 335 17.86 12.00 -13.07
C PHE A 335 16.44 12.36 -12.58
N VAL A 336 16.27 12.65 -11.29
CA VAL A 336 14.96 12.96 -10.71
C VAL A 336 15.13 13.90 -9.51
N ASN A 337 14.08 14.62 -9.15
CA ASN A 337 13.98 15.27 -7.85
C ASN A 337 13.56 14.20 -6.81
N GLU A 338 14.44 13.87 -5.88
CA GLU A 338 14.27 12.82 -4.87
C GLU A 338 13.10 13.11 -3.90
N MET A 339 12.66 14.36 -3.83
CA MET A 339 11.50 14.80 -3.03
C MET A 339 10.23 15.00 -3.86
N SER A 340 10.25 14.68 -5.15
CA SER A 340 9.04 14.69 -5.96
C SER A 340 8.08 13.57 -5.59
N SER A 341 6.89 13.57 -6.19
CA SER A 341 5.88 12.54 -5.95
C SER A 341 6.43 11.12 -6.18
N THR A 342 5.84 10.15 -5.49
CA THR A 342 6.21 8.74 -5.67
C THR A 342 6.08 8.30 -7.14
N ALA A 343 5.09 8.83 -7.87
CA ALA A 343 4.90 8.54 -9.29
C ALA A 343 6.03 9.08 -10.17
N GLU A 344 6.47 10.32 -9.95
CA GLU A 344 7.59 10.91 -10.70
C GLU A 344 8.90 10.19 -10.44
N ARG A 345 9.21 9.89 -9.17
CA ARG A 345 10.40 9.12 -8.80
C ARG A 345 10.39 7.73 -9.42
N THR A 346 9.24 7.05 -9.38
CA THR A 346 9.07 5.74 -10.01
C THR A 346 9.29 5.80 -11.52
N ASN A 347 8.71 6.79 -12.19
CA ASN A 347 8.91 6.96 -13.64
C ASN A 347 10.37 7.22 -13.96
N GLY A 348 11.05 8.13 -13.23
CA GLY A 348 12.48 8.38 -13.42
C GLY A 348 13.33 7.11 -13.26
N VAL A 349 13.06 6.29 -12.23
CA VAL A 349 13.75 5.01 -12.06
C VAL A 349 13.48 4.06 -13.23
N PHE A 350 12.22 3.95 -13.68
CA PHE A 350 11.90 3.10 -14.84
C PHE A 350 12.58 3.59 -16.12
N ASP A 351 12.71 4.89 -16.33
CA ASP A 351 13.38 5.44 -17.53
C ASP A 351 14.87 5.09 -17.53
N VAL A 352 15.54 5.14 -16.38
CA VAL A 352 16.93 4.68 -16.23
C VAL A 352 17.04 3.18 -16.49
N LEU A 353 16.15 2.37 -15.91
CA LEU A 353 16.16 0.91 -16.05
C LEU A 353 15.84 0.45 -17.47
N ASN A 354 14.92 1.09 -18.16
CA ASN A 354 14.57 0.78 -19.55
C ASN A 354 15.70 1.11 -20.54
N ALA A 355 16.64 1.94 -20.12
CA ALA A 355 17.86 2.24 -20.87
C ALA A 355 19.05 1.31 -20.49
N ASP A 356 18.77 0.16 -19.87
CA ASP A 356 19.79 -0.79 -19.34
C ASP A 356 20.82 -0.14 -18.41
N ARG A 357 20.35 0.82 -17.60
CA ARG A 357 21.19 1.56 -16.66
C ARG A 357 20.69 1.34 -15.23
N ASP A 358 21.58 1.57 -14.26
CA ASP A 358 21.29 1.36 -12.84
C ASP A 358 21.18 2.66 -12.06
N VAL A 359 20.46 2.63 -10.95
CA VAL A 359 20.31 3.73 -10.01
C VAL A 359 21.14 3.47 -8.76
N VAL A 360 21.83 4.49 -8.28
CA VAL A 360 22.55 4.50 -7.00
C VAL A 360 22.01 5.63 -6.13
N ALA A 361 21.60 5.30 -4.92
CA ALA A 361 21.19 6.25 -3.91
C ALA A 361 22.36 6.59 -2.99
N ILE A 362 22.71 7.86 -2.84
CA ILE A 362 23.89 8.35 -2.14
C ILE A 362 23.47 9.32 -1.04
N ALA A 363 24.05 9.14 0.17
CA ALA A 363 23.86 10.04 1.29
C ALA A 363 25.21 10.33 1.96
N ASP A 364 25.33 11.52 2.57
CA ASP A 364 26.51 11.86 3.36
C ASP A 364 26.38 11.40 4.83
N ALA A 365 27.48 11.52 5.57
CA ALA A 365 27.52 11.15 6.98
C ALA A 365 26.55 11.95 7.86
N ARG A 366 26.16 13.16 7.47
CA ARG A 366 25.19 13.98 8.19
C ARG A 366 23.77 13.41 8.03
N ALA A 367 23.38 13.10 6.80
CA ALA A 367 22.11 12.46 6.51
C ALA A 367 21.97 11.09 7.21
N VAL A 368 23.07 10.37 7.39
CA VAL A 368 23.10 9.09 8.12
C VAL A 368 22.96 9.30 9.64
N ARG A 369 23.60 10.32 10.21
CA ARG A 369 23.47 10.62 11.63
C ARG A 369 22.08 11.17 12.00
N HIS A 370 21.44 11.86 11.08
CA HIS A 370 20.14 12.53 11.27
C HIS A 370 19.20 12.20 10.09
N PRO A 371 18.73 10.95 9.97
CA PRO A 371 17.77 10.58 8.92
C PRO A 371 16.52 11.46 8.97
N GLY A 372 15.91 11.71 7.84
CA GLY A 372 14.65 12.46 7.73
C GLY A 372 13.43 11.68 8.23
N SER A 373 13.60 10.87 9.27
CA SER A 373 12.57 9.98 9.83
C SER A 373 12.62 9.97 11.35
N MET A 374 11.49 9.83 11.99
CA MET A 374 11.39 9.69 13.46
C MET A 374 11.58 8.23 13.92
N VAL A 375 11.46 7.26 13.01
CA VAL A 375 11.48 5.82 13.33
C VAL A 375 12.64 5.07 12.69
N PHE A 376 13.40 5.72 11.82
CA PHE A 376 14.60 5.17 11.21
C PHE A 376 15.81 5.99 11.68
N THR A 377 16.76 5.34 12.31
CA THR A 377 17.85 5.97 13.06
C THR A 377 19.23 5.67 12.46
N ALA A 378 20.25 6.33 12.96
CA ALA A 378 21.64 6.02 12.59
C ALA A 378 22.01 4.57 12.91
N SER A 379 21.52 4.00 14.00
CA SER A 379 21.75 2.58 14.35
C SER A 379 21.16 1.61 13.33
N ASP A 380 20.02 1.97 12.73
CA ASP A 380 19.42 1.17 11.67
C ASP A 380 20.28 1.21 10.39
N VAL A 381 20.90 2.36 10.08
CA VAL A 381 21.86 2.46 8.97
C VAL A 381 23.10 1.60 9.24
N GLU A 382 23.63 1.59 10.48
CA GLU A 382 24.75 0.72 10.85
C GLU A 382 24.40 -0.75 10.69
N LEU A 383 23.17 -1.15 11.02
CA LEU A 383 22.67 -2.50 10.77
C LEU A 383 22.61 -2.82 9.28
N LEU A 384 22.16 -1.88 8.43
CA LEU A 384 22.16 -2.06 6.98
C LEU A 384 23.58 -2.19 6.42
N VAL A 385 24.53 -1.43 6.96
CA VAL A 385 25.96 -1.54 6.59
C VAL A 385 26.52 -2.90 6.98
N SER A 386 26.24 -3.37 8.20
CA SER A 386 26.71 -4.68 8.66
C SER A 386 26.16 -5.85 7.85
N ARG A 387 24.96 -5.69 7.28
CA ARG A 387 24.31 -6.66 6.38
C ARG A 387 24.72 -6.53 4.92
N GLY A 388 25.54 -5.53 4.56
CA GLY A 388 25.98 -5.28 3.20
C GLY A 388 24.95 -4.64 2.25
N PHE A 389 23.79 -4.21 2.76
CA PHE A 389 22.76 -3.53 1.97
C PHE A 389 23.12 -2.06 1.71
N VAL A 390 23.86 -1.44 2.60
CA VAL A 390 24.44 -0.10 2.45
C VAL A 390 25.96 -0.22 2.59
N GLN A 391 26.70 0.48 1.74
CA GLN A 391 28.16 0.48 1.77
C GLN A 391 28.67 1.86 2.15
N LYS A 392 29.72 1.91 2.98
CA LYS A 392 30.33 3.14 3.46
C LYS A 392 31.68 3.36 2.80
N TYR A 393 31.92 4.58 2.35
CA TYR A 393 33.18 5.01 1.73
C TYR A 393 33.65 6.32 2.38
N GLU A 394 34.96 6.48 2.53
CA GLU A 394 35.54 7.65 3.17
C GLU A 394 35.54 8.89 2.25
N THR A 395 35.57 8.69 0.95
CA THR A 395 35.58 9.77 -0.04
C THR A 395 34.66 9.52 -1.21
N LEU A 396 34.22 10.60 -1.85
CA LEU A 396 33.42 10.54 -3.07
C LEU A 396 34.16 9.80 -4.21
N ALA A 397 35.48 9.90 -4.25
CA ALA A 397 36.29 9.22 -5.24
C ALA A 397 36.27 7.70 -5.06
N LEU A 398 36.44 7.21 -3.83
CA LEU A 398 36.35 5.78 -3.51
C LEU A 398 34.96 5.21 -3.78
N LEU A 399 33.91 5.98 -3.43
CA LEU A 399 32.53 5.64 -3.76
C LEU A 399 32.34 5.51 -5.28
N ALA A 400 32.76 6.52 -6.04
CA ALA A 400 32.61 6.54 -7.48
C ALA A 400 33.36 5.36 -8.15
N GLN A 401 34.56 5.07 -7.70
CA GLN A 401 35.35 3.93 -8.16
C GLN A 401 34.64 2.59 -7.86
N ALA A 402 34.22 2.40 -6.62
CA ALA A 402 33.59 1.14 -6.19
C ALA A 402 32.24 0.89 -6.88
N CYS A 403 31.47 1.94 -7.13
CA CYS A 403 30.18 1.85 -7.80
C CYS A 403 30.27 1.92 -9.33
N GLY A 404 31.45 2.16 -9.91
CA GLY A 404 31.62 2.35 -11.35
C GLY A 404 30.93 3.61 -11.87
N ILE A 405 30.93 4.71 -11.10
CA ILE A 405 30.32 5.99 -11.45
C ILE A 405 31.40 6.95 -11.99
N PRO A 406 31.17 7.69 -13.09
CA PRO A 406 32.08 8.72 -13.55
C PRO A 406 32.28 9.84 -12.52
N LEU A 407 33.42 9.88 -11.84
CA LEU A 407 33.71 10.81 -10.75
C LEU A 407 33.56 12.26 -11.16
N SER A 408 33.96 12.65 -12.38
CA SER A 408 33.84 14.02 -12.88
C SER A 408 32.41 14.50 -12.88
N ASN A 409 31.50 13.68 -13.38
CA ASN A 409 30.08 14.00 -13.46
C ASN A 409 29.44 14.01 -12.06
N LEU A 410 29.78 13.02 -11.23
CA LEU A 410 29.26 12.95 -9.86
C LEU A 410 29.67 14.19 -9.04
N LYS A 411 30.91 14.68 -9.18
CA LYS A 411 31.35 15.92 -8.53
C LYS A 411 30.51 17.13 -8.97
N VAL A 412 30.24 17.25 -10.25
CA VAL A 412 29.40 18.34 -10.78
C VAL A 412 27.98 18.28 -10.19
N GLU A 413 27.37 17.10 -10.13
CA GLU A 413 26.03 16.94 -9.55
C GLU A 413 26.01 17.28 -8.05
N VAL A 414 26.99 16.85 -7.28
CA VAL A 414 27.12 17.20 -5.85
C VAL A 414 27.28 18.73 -5.68
N GLU A 415 28.10 19.38 -6.50
CA GLU A 415 28.25 20.82 -6.45
C GLU A 415 26.94 21.58 -6.82
N LEU A 416 26.27 21.15 -7.88
CA LEU A 416 24.98 21.74 -8.29
C LEU A 416 23.93 21.58 -7.20
N TYR A 417 23.85 20.41 -6.60
CA TYR A 417 22.95 20.12 -5.50
C TYR A 417 23.22 21.02 -4.30
N ASN A 418 24.49 21.12 -3.86
CA ASN A 418 24.90 21.97 -2.74
C ASN A 418 24.62 23.47 -3.01
N ARG A 419 24.88 23.94 -4.24
CA ARG A 419 24.53 25.33 -4.63
C ARG A 419 23.03 25.58 -4.56
N ALA A 420 22.20 24.64 -5.05
CA ALA A 420 20.75 24.78 -5.01
C ALA A 420 20.23 24.89 -3.57
N ILE A 421 20.77 24.06 -2.66
CA ILE A 421 20.42 24.11 -1.24
C ILE A 421 20.83 25.43 -0.58
N THR A 422 22.05 25.90 -0.86
CA THR A 422 22.52 27.18 -0.33
C THR A 422 21.64 28.34 -0.84
N ALA A 423 21.31 28.36 -2.13
CA ALA A 423 20.43 29.37 -2.71
C ALA A 423 19.02 29.34 -2.10
N ALA A 424 18.46 28.15 -1.85
CA ALA A 424 17.16 28.00 -1.21
C ALA A 424 17.17 28.54 0.24
N ARG A 425 18.22 28.27 1.00
CA ARG A 425 18.39 28.80 2.37
C ARG A 425 18.51 30.32 2.42
N GLU A 426 19.10 30.92 1.41
CA GLU A 426 19.28 32.37 1.31
C GLU A 426 18.09 33.07 0.64
N GLY A 427 17.00 32.36 0.35
CA GLY A 427 15.79 32.92 -0.25
C GLY A 427 15.96 33.42 -1.67
N ARG A 428 17.04 33.01 -2.38
CA ARG A 428 17.37 33.47 -3.75
C ARG A 428 16.74 32.66 -4.88
N THR A 429 15.88 31.68 -4.57
CA THR A 429 15.19 30.90 -5.58
C THR A 429 13.87 31.53 -5.99
N HIS A 430 13.76 31.94 -7.25
CA HIS A 430 12.52 32.37 -7.87
C HIS A 430 11.79 31.19 -8.46
N GLY A 431 10.65 30.84 -7.85
CA GLY A 431 9.58 30.02 -8.45
C GLY A 431 9.92 28.56 -8.74
N GLY A 432 9.25 27.67 -8.04
CA GLY A 432 9.17 26.24 -8.34
C GLY A 432 9.74 25.35 -7.24
N GLY A 433 8.84 24.82 -6.39
CA GLY A 433 9.08 23.69 -5.50
C GLY A 433 10.25 23.88 -4.52
N ALA A 434 9.95 24.30 -3.32
CA ALA A 434 10.94 24.44 -2.25
C ALA A 434 11.65 23.11 -1.99
N LEU A 435 12.89 22.99 -2.46
CA LEU A 435 13.79 21.93 -2.05
C LEU A 435 14.31 22.31 -0.64
N VAL A 436 13.60 21.95 0.40
CA VAL A 436 14.08 22.12 1.79
C VAL A 436 14.98 20.94 2.10
N LEU A 437 16.29 21.08 1.92
CA LEU A 437 17.24 20.00 2.18
C LEU A 437 18.50 20.49 2.88
N CYS A 438 19.00 19.66 3.80
CA CYS A 438 20.26 19.93 4.48
C CYS A 438 21.46 19.76 3.54
N ALA A 439 22.39 20.70 3.55
CA ALA A 439 23.61 20.67 2.74
C ALA A 439 24.42 19.40 3.04
N ALA A 440 24.73 18.63 2.01
CA ALA A 440 25.63 17.53 2.09
C ALA A 440 27.08 18.05 2.15
N SER A 441 27.86 17.64 3.15
CA SER A 441 29.31 17.79 3.13
C SER A 441 29.92 16.63 2.36
N CYS A 442 31.00 16.86 1.62
CA CYS A 442 31.66 15.85 0.80
C CYS A 442 32.45 14.81 1.59
N GLU A 443 32.31 14.73 2.91
CA GLU A 443 33.02 13.77 3.74
C GLU A 443 32.12 12.60 4.17
N GLY A 444 32.50 11.40 3.79
CA GLY A 444 31.90 10.14 4.25
C GLY A 444 30.51 9.82 3.69
N PHE A 445 30.44 9.38 2.43
CA PHE A 445 29.19 8.97 1.79
C PHE A 445 28.83 7.51 2.08
N ASN A 446 27.54 7.26 2.33
CA ASN A 446 26.96 5.93 2.32
C ASN A 446 26.22 5.70 1.00
N VAL A 447 26.29 4.48 0.50
CA VAL A 447 25.68 4.11 -0.78
C VAL A 447 24.77 2.91 -0.60
N GLN A 448 23.54 3.03 -1.06
CA GLN A 448 22.71 1.88 -1.34
C GLN A 448 22.88 1.52 -2.82
N ARG A 449 23.33 0.31 -3.09
CA ARG A 449 23.52 -0.19 -4.44
C ARG A 449 22.37 -1.10 -4.84
N ARG A 450 21.81 -0.86 -6.02
CA ARG A 450 21.04 -1.86 -6.72
C ARG A 450 22.00 -2.84 -7.39
N ILE A 451 21.93 -4.11 -7.04
CA ILE A 451 22.60 -5.17 -7.79
C ILE A 451 21.59 -5.59 -8.86
N GLY A 452 21.80 -5.14 -10.09
CA GLY A 452 21.15 -5.74 -11.24
C GLY A 452 21.75 -7.13 -11.46
N ASN A 453 20.94 -8.11 -11.77
CA ASN A 453 21.40 -9.34 -12.38
C ASN A 453 21.79 -9.07 -13.81
#